data_6eb38ce77edd919adf3abb61287e743d
#
_entry.id   6eb38ce77edd919adf3abb61287e743d
#
_cell.length_a   1.000
_cell.length_b   1.000
_cell.length_c   1.000
_cell.angle_alpha   90.00
_cell.angle_beta   90.00
_cell.angle_gamma   90.00
#
_symmetry.space_group_name_H-M   'P 1'
#
loop_
_entity.id
_entity.type
_entity.pdbx_description
1 polymer ?
#
loop_
_entity_poly.entity_id
_entity_poly.type
_entity_poly.pdbx_seq_one_letter_code
_entity_poly.pdbx_strand_id
1 'polypeptide(L)'
;MNMRHLLASSFAALMLGLVAVGCNENPDGPTDPGSAPSAPTNLQAVSLSATSVGLKWTASTDTGTITYTVTRAATGSASDTATVSGISGVSQVFNGLTAKEYTFTVVAVRGGKASTAITVKWAPAERYASTTLRLYEKKSSNPSGFSIDAEPGGPQSVSLAQSQPGKAQLAIFVLDSTSNTTNTLLIGPAYAFPEYAASGNFNPAKVDSSTYISPTDFVVGSLDTWFDSRAIDAVITSTTMTNTSAYTLTGGNLNSARGFYVRTGTVGNYHYARVFVKATGGKLVQGSYPDRYIEVEVSYQATPNLPYAKPGVRPTAGVAAQRLPGR
;
A
#
# COMPACT_ATOMS: atom_id res chain seq x y z
N MET A 1 33.22 -39.32 7.32
CA MET A 1 34.14 -38.76 6.31
C MET A 1 33.24 -38.03 5.32
N ASN A 2 32.89 -36.80 5.61
CA ASN A 2 33.40 -35.51 5.16
C ASN A 2 33.23 -35.26 3.67
N MET A 3 32.33 -34.36 3.29
CA MET A 3 32.82 -33.12 2.63
C MET A 3 31.66 -32.13 2.46
N ARG A 4 31.79 -30.98 3.16
CA ARG A 4 30.96 -29.79 2.98
C ARG A 4 31.43 -29.07 1.72
N HIS A 5 30.54 -28.78 0.79
CA HIS A 5 30.81 -27.81 -0.27
C HIS A 5 30.17 -26.45 0.06
N LEU A 6 31.05 -25.51 0.43
CA LEU A 6 30.76 -24.09 0.39
C LEU A 6 30.63 -23.65 -1.07
N LEU A 7 29.48 -23.10 -1.44
CA LEU A 7 29.33 -22.34 -2.68
C LEU A 7 29.49 -20.85 -2.34
N ALA A 8 30.66 -20.33 -2.66
CA ALA A 8 30.97 -18.89 -2.64
C ALA A 8 30.32 -18.21 -3.83
N SER A 9 29.46 -17.25 -3.57
CA SER A 9 28.86 -16.39 -4.59
C SER A 9 29.89 -15.36 -5.04
N SER A 10 30.41 -15.52 -6.24
CA SER A 10 31.33 -14.57 -6.88
C SER A 10 30.54 -13.36 -7.41
N PHE A 11 30.69 -12.22 -6.78
CA PHE A 11 30.32 -10.92 -7.35
C PHE A 11 31.37 -10.57 -8.43
N ALA A 12 30.95 -10.61 -9.69
CA ALA A 12 31.76 -10.09 -10.81
C ALA A 12 31.72 -8.55 -10.79
N ALA A 13 32.73 -7.92 -10.21
CA ALA A 13 33.00 -6.51 -10.37
C ALA A 13 33.60 -6.29 -11.78
N LEU A 14 32.82 -5.64 -12.65
CA LEU A 14 33.31 -5.21 -13.97
C LEU A 14 34.22 -3.99 -13.77
N MET A 15 35.55 -4.21 -13.70
CA MET A 15 36.56 -3.17 -13.72
C MET A 15 36.66 -2.62 -15.14
N LEU A 16 36.20 -1.39 -15.36
CA LEU A 16 36.45 -0.64 -16.58
C LEU A 16 37.87 -0.04 -16.48
N GLY A 17 38.79 -0.55 -17.30
CA GLY A 17 40.16 -0.07 -17.36
C GLY A 17 40.25 1.40 -17.80
N LEU A 18 40.92 2.22 -17.02
CA LEU A 18 41.35 3.56 -17.42
C LEU A 18 42.49 3.43 -18.43
N VAL A 19 42.22 3.83 -19.65
CA VAL A 19 43.31 4.17 -20.60
C VAL A 19 43.58 5.66 -20.44
N ALA A 20 44.71 6.00 -19.86
CA ALA A 20 45.21 7.35 -19.86
C ALA A 20 45.80 7.65 -21.25
N VAL A 21 45.13 8.50 -22.02
CA VAL A 21 45.68 9.09 -23.25
C VAL A 21 45.99 10.55 -22.96
N GLY A 22 47.24 10.93 -23.25
CA GLY A 22 47.89 12.19 -22.93
C GLY A 22 47.23 13.42 -23.56
N CYS A 23 47.49 14.55 -22.95
CA CYS A 23 47.12 15.90 -23.34
C CYS A 23 47.44 16.21 -24.79
N ASN A 24 46.44 16.66 -25.53
CA ASN A 24 46.61 17.56 -26.64
C ASN A 24 45.58 18.69 -26.46
N GLU A 25 46.06 19.89 -26.14
CA GLU A 25 45.23 21.07 -25.98
C GLU A 25 44.70 21.48 -27.36
N ASN A 26 43.46 21.14 -27.64
CA ASN A 26 42.71 21.65 -28.77
C ASN A 26 41.71 22.69 -28.22
N PRO A 27 41.73 23.97 -28.66
CA PRO A 27 40.88 25.03 -28.08
C PRO A 27 39.38 24.83 -28.30
N ASP A 28 38.97 23.83 -29.06
CA ASP A 28 37.56 23.44 -29.29
C ASP A 28 37.25 22.03 -28.78
N GLY A 29 37.96 21.57 -27.76
CA GLY A 29 37.68 20.30 -27.10
C GLY A 29 36.27 20.27 -26.50
N PRO A 30 35.58 19.09 -26.47
CA PRO A 30 34.27 19.00 -25.88
C PRO A 30 34.34 19.50 -24.46
N THR A 31 33.47 20.49 -24.12
CA THR A 31 33.35 21.00 -22.76
C THR A 31 33.21 19.84 -21.81
N ASP A 32 34.10 19.76 -20.82
CA ASP A 32 34.02 18.75 -19.73
C ASP A 32 32.56 18.71 -19.24
N PRO A 33 31.90 17.57 -19.33
CA PRO A 33 30.48 17.48 -18.93
C PRO A 33 30.23 17.74 -17.44
N GLY A 34 31.20 18.30 -16.75
CA GLY A 34 31.13 18.61 -15.33
C GLY A 34 31.14 17.35 -14.44
N SER A 35 31.00 17.52 -13.16
CA SER A 35 30.85 16.41 -12.21
C SER A 35 29.49 15.70 -12.39
N ALA A 36 29.42 14.43 -12.00
CA ALA A 36 28.13 13.73 -11.88
C ALA A 36 27.16 14.53 -11.01
N PRO A 37 25.86 14.57 -11.36
CA PRO A 37 24.89 15.29 -10.54
C PRO A 37 24.67 14.60 -9.18
N SER A 38 24.15 15.34 -8.21
CA SER A 38 23.67 14.75 -6.95
C SER A 38 22.52 13.76 -7.22
N ALA A 39 22.45 12.71 -6.41
CA ALA A 39 21.38 11.74 -6.53
C ALA A 39 20.00 12.38 -6.28
N PRO A 40 18.95 11.91 -6.95
CA PRO A 40 17.58 12.19 -6.51
C PRO A 40 17.37 11.63 -5.12
N THR A 41 16.31 12.07 -4.44
CA THR A 41 15.98 11.61 -3.08
C THR A 41 14.54 11.20 -2.97
N ASN A 42 14.15 10.59 -1.85
CA ASN A 42 12.76 10.31 -1.50
C ASN A 42 12.00 9.53 -2.60
N LEU A 43 12.62 8.48 -3.16
CA LEU A 43 11.97 7.60 -4.12
C LEU A 43 10.86 6.81 -3.44
N GLN A 44 9.67 6.88 -4.02
CA GLN A 44 8.44 6.27 -3.53
C GLN A 44 7.73 5.55 -4.68
N ALA A 45 6.92 4.56 -4.34
CA ALA A 45 6.13 3.79 -5.30
C ALA A 45 4.66 3.70 -4.89
N VAL A 46 3.79 3.39 -5.84
CA VAL A 46 2.37 3.10 -5.62
C VAL A 46 1.88 2.09 -6.65
N SER A 47 1.08 1.10 -6.21
CA SER A 47 0.36 0.24 -7.14
C SER A 47 -0.82 1.00 -7.72
N LEU A 48 -0.84 1.18 -9.04
CA LEU A 48 -1.93 1.85 -9.76
C LEU A 48 -2.98 0.85 -10.24
N SER A 49 -2.55 -0.37 -10.55
CA SER A 49 -3.40 -1.51 -10.91
C SER A 49 -2.65 -2.82 -10.65
N ALA A 50 -3.29 -3.97 -10.94
CA ALA A 50 -2.66 -5.30 -10.89
C ALA A 50 -1.43 -5.43 -11.80
N THR A 51 -1.24 -4.52 -12.76
CA THR A 51 -0.17 -4.57 -13.76
C THR A 51 0.61 -3.26 -13.88
N SER A 52 0.39 -2.28 -12.99
CA SER A 52 1.07 -0.99 -13.09
C SER A 52 1.51 -0.43 -11.75
N VAL A 53 2.70 0.18 -11.76
CA VAL A 53 3.32 0.85 -10.61
C VAL A 53 3.74 2.25 -11.01
N GLY A 54 3.32 3.24 -10.25
CA GLY A 54 3.77 4.62 -10.32
C GLY A 54 4.94 4.87 -9.37
N LEU A 55 5.91 5.63 -9.83
CA LEU A 55 7.07 6.10 -9.06
C LEU A 55 7.06 7.61 -8.95
N LYS A 56 7.57 8.13 -7.85
CA LYS A 56 7.80 9.54 -7.60
C LYS A 56 9.07 9.73 -6.77
N TRP A 57 9.83 10.78 -7.08
CA TRP A 57 11.05 11.13 -6.34
C TRP A 57 11.20 12.64 -6.20
N THR A 58 12.13 13.06 -5.36
CA THR A 58 12.56 14.46 -5.26
C THR A 58 13.73 14.67 -6.20
N ALA A 59 13.70 15.76 -6.96
CA ALA A 59 14.74 16.10 -7.94
C ALA A 59 16.13 16.19 -7.32
N SER A 60 17.16 15.97 -8.14
CA SER A 60 18.53 16.38 -7.85
C SER A 60 18.57 17.89 -7.53
N THR A 61 19.40 18.28 -6.58
CA THR A 61 19.55 19.68 -6.17
C THR A 61 20.49 20.49 -7.06
N ASP A 62 21.17 19.82 -8.01
CA ASP A 62 22.09 20.50 -8.91
C ASP A 62 21.36 21.33 -9.97
N THR A 63 22.06 22.35 -10.46
CA THR A 63 21.59 23.23 -11.54
C THR A 63 21.93 22.68 -12.93
N GLY A 64 21.26 23.21 -13.95
CA GLY A 64 21.45 22.82 -15.36
C GLY A 64 20.45 21.77 -15.83
N THR A 65 20.64 21.29 -17.05
CA THR A 65 19.74 20.28 -17.64
C THR A 65 20.02 18.91 -17.02
N ILE A 66 19.12 18.46 -16.15
CA ILE A 66 19.15 17.14 -15.52
C ILE A 66 18.00 16.32 -16.07
N THR A 67 18.30 15.09 -16.47
CA THR A 67 17.31 14.06 -16.80
C THR A 67 17.47 12.88 -15.85
N TYR A 68 16.47 11.99 -15.85
CA TYR A 68 16.53 10.78 -15.01
C TYR A 68 16.48 9.54 -15.90
N THR A 69 17.17 8.51 -15.42
CA THR A 69 17.03 7.15 -15.93
C THR A 69 16.44 6.29 -14.84
N VAL A 70 15.38 5.58 -15.18
CA VAL A 70 14.69 4.67 -14.26
C VAL A 70 14.76 3.26 -14.83
N THR A 71 15.29 2.34 -14.04
CA THR A 71 15.31 0.91 -14.37
C THR A 71 14.42 0.14 -13.43
N ARG A 72 13.61 -0.78 -13.95
CA ARG A 72 12.94 -1.82 -13.20
C ARG A 72 13.60 -3.17 -13.43
N ALA A 73 13.72 -3.99 -12.40
CA ALA A 73 14.20 -5.36 -12.50
C ALA A 73 13.34 -6.25 -11.57
N ALA A 74 12.82 -7.36 -12.10
CA ALA A 74 12.06 -8.31 -11.29
C ALA A 74 12.99 -9.09 -10.37
N THR A 75 12.61 -9.26 -9.11
CA THR A 75 13.36 -10.09 -8.15
C THR A 75 13.41 -11.54 -8.65
N GLY A 76 14.61 -12.10 -8.69
CA GLY A 76 14.85 -13.47 -9.14
C GLY A 76 14.81 -13.70 -10.66
N SER A 77 14.71 -12.64 -11.49
CA SER A 77 14.66 -12.76 -12.94
C SER A 77 15.53 -11.70 -13.62
N ALA A 78 16.73 -12.07 -14.04
CA ALA A 78 17.65 -11.17 -14.73
C ALA A 78 17.13 -10.69 -16.10
N SER A 79 16.26 -11.46 -16.75
CA SER A 79 15.69 -11.13 -18.07
C SER A 79 14.47 -10.20 -18.01
N ASP A 80 13.79 -10.07 -16.86
CA ASP A 80 12.66 -9.15 -16.70
C ASP A 80 13.12 -7.78 -16.18
N THR A 81 13.82 -7.06 -17.07
CA THR A 81 14.37 -5.74 -16.81
C THR A 81 13.92 -4.77 -17.90
N ALA A 82 13.62 -3.54 -17.53
CA ALA A 82 13.34 -2.46 -18.48
C ALA A 82 13.88 -1.14 -17.96
N THR A 83 14.37 -0.30 -18.89
CA THR A 83 14.94 1.00 -18.59
C THR A 83 14.27 2.09 -19.41
N VAL A 84 13.95 3.19 -18.77
CA VAL A 84 13.45 4.43 -19.39
C VAL A 84 14.43 5.53 -19.07
N SER A 85 14.95 6.20 -20.10
CA SER A 85 15.94 7.28 -19.99
C SER A 85 15.40 8.60 -20.51
N GLY A 86 16.07 9.71 -20.20
CA GLY A 86 15.70 11.04 -20.68
C GLY A 86 14.44 11.64 -20.02
N ILE A 87 14.07 11.16 -18.85
CA ILE A 87 12.90 11.66 -18.10
C ILE A 87 13.26 13.04 -17.53
N SER A 88 12.53 14.07 -17.92
CA SER A 88 12.70 15.44 -17.40
C SER A 88 11.89 15.71 -16.13
N GLY A 89 10.86 14.91 -15.88
CA GLY A 89 10.02 14.99 -14.68
C GLY A 89 10.57 14.18 -13.50
N VAL A 90 9.84 14.19 -12.40
CA VAL A 90 10.18 13.48 -11.16
C VAL A 90 9.23 12.31 -10.86
N SER A 91 8.68 11.72 -11.91
CA SER A 91 7.78 10.57 -11.82
C SER A 91 7.88 9.69 -13.06
N GLN A 92 7.55 8.41 -12.91
CA GLN A 92 7.48 7.43 -13.99
C GLN A 92 6.45 6.37 -13.67
N VAL A 93 5.74 5.89 -14.69
CA VAL A 93 4.81 4.74 -14.58
C VAL A 93 5.37 3.58 -15.39
N PHE A 94 5.36 2.39 -14.79
CA PHE A 94 5.60 1.13 -15.47
C PHE A 94 4.29 0.35 -15.58
N ASN A 95 3.97 -0.10 -16.78
CA ASN A 95 2.81 -0.92 -17.10
C ASN A 95 3.24 -2.32 -17.56
N GLY A 96 2.28 -3.24 -17.66
CA GLY A 96 2.53 -4.61 -18.11
C GLY A 96 3.35 -5.45 -17.12
N LEU A 97 3.35 -5.06 -15.84
CA LEU A 97 4.00 -5.81 -14.77
C LEU A 97 3.16 -7.04 -14.40
N THR A 98 3.81 -8.05 -13.89
CA THR A 98 3.16 -9.23 -13.29
C THR A 98 3.21 -9.13 -11.77
N ALA A 99 2.42 -9.95 -11.08
CA ALA A 99 2.33 -9.95 -9.61
C ALA A 99 3.59 -10.54 -8.95
N LYS A 100 4.69 -9.78 -8.98
CA LYS A 100 5.99 -10.09 -8.33
C LYS A 100 6.62 -8.82 -7.79
N GLU A 101 7.63 -9.01 -6.93
CA GLU A 101 8.46 -7.90 -6.45
C GLU A 101 9.40 -7.42 -7.56
N TYR A 102 9.48 -6.12 -7.75
CA TYR A 102 10.43 -5.43 -8.60
C TYR A 102 11.30 -4.49 -7.77
N THR A 103 12.57 -4.39 -8.14
CA THR A 103 13.45 -3.30 -7.71
C THR A 103 13.41 -2.21 -8.76
N PHE A 104 13.05 -1.01 -8.37
CA PHE A 104 13.10 0.20 -9.19
C PHE A 104 14.30 1.02 -8.77
N THR A 105 15.08 1.46 -9.74
CA THR A 105 16.31 2.22 -9.55
C THR A 105 16.23 3.53 -10.31
N VAL A 106 16.54 4.65 -9.66
CA VAL A 106 16.54 5.98 -10.29
C VAL A 106 17.93 6.59 -10.14
N VAL A 107 18.45 7.12 -11.24
CA VAL A 107 19.66 7.94 -11.28
C VAL A 107 19.37 9.26 -11.98
N ALA A 108 20.00 10.34 -11.54
CA ALA A 108 20.05 11.61 -12.26
C ALA A 108 21.20 11.57 -13.27
N VAL A 109 21.01 12.20 -14.43
CA VAL A 109 21.99 12.24 -15.51
C VAL A 109 22.20 13.68 -15.98
N ARG A 110 23.45 14.13 -16.08
CA ARG A 110 23.86 15.43 -16.63
C ARG A 110 25.11 15.25 -17.49
N GLY A 111 25.06 15.70 -18.75
CA GLY A 111 26.22 15.59 -19.68
C GLY A 111 26.75 14.16 -19.83
N GLY A 112 25.87 13.15 -19.79
CA GLY A 112 26.27 11.73 -19.89
C GLY A 112 26.80 11.11 -18.60
N LYS A 113 27.00 11.88 -17.53
CA LYS A 113 27.43 11.37 -16.21
C LYS A 113 26.23 11.10 -15.32
N ALA A 114 26.19 9.92 -14.69
CA ALA A 114 25.10 9.51 -13.80
C ALA A 114 25.46 9.71 -12.32
N SER A 115 24.48 10.07 -11.53
CA SER A 115 24.56 10.11 -10.06
C SER A 115 24.68 8.71 -9.45
N THR A 116 24.92 8.65 -8.14
CA THR A 116 24.60 7.45 -7.37
C THR A 116 23.10 7.12 -7.50
N ALA A 117 22.78 5.83 -7.45
CA ALA A 117 21.43 5.33 -7.60
C ALA A 117 20.66 5.36 -6.27
N ILE A 118 19.35 5.62 -6.37
CA ILE A 118 18.41 5.32 -5.28
C ILE A 118 17.47 4.21 -5.70
N THR A 119 16.99 3.41 -4.75
CA THR A 119 16.18 2.23 -5.05
C THR A 119 14.95 2.13 -4.16
N VAL A 120 13.89 1.50 -4.69
CA VAL A 120 12.72 1.06 -3.94
C VAL A 120 12.29 -0.31 -4.45
N LYS A 121 11.84 -1.18 -3.56
CA LYS A 121 11.20 -2.44 -3.90
C LYS A 121 9.69 -2.27 -3.86
N TRP A 122 9.00 -2.82 -4.87
CA TRP A 122 7.55 -2.72 -4.97
C TRP A 122 6.96 -3.83 -5.85
N ALA A 123 5.65 -4.06 -5.69
CA ALA A 123 4.88 -4.93 -6.56
C ALA A 123 3.58 -4.25 -7.00
N PRO A 124 3.06 -4.53 -8.21
CA PRO A 124 1.71 -4.12 -8.57
C PRO A 124 0.70 -4.85 -7.67
N ALA A 125 -0.43 -4.20 -7.40
CA ALA A 125 -1.53 -4.75 -6.62
C ALA A 125 -2.84 -4.29 -7.23
N GLU A 126 -3.89 -5.08 -7.06
CA GLU A 126 -5.21 -4.77 -7.58
C GLU A 126 -5.82 -3.54 -6.88
N ARG A 127 -6.61 -2.79 -7.62
CA ARG A 127 -7.31 -1.61 -7.17
C ARG A 127 -8.80 -1.80 -7.35
N TYR A 128 -9.51 -1.74 -6.27
CA TYR A 128 -10.96 -1.80 -6.24
C TYR A 128 -11.50 -0.46 -5.75
N ALA A 129 -12.15 0.25 -6.66
CA ALA A 129 -12.77 1.55 -6.41
C ALA A 129 -14.14 1.54 -7.10
N SER A 130 -15.18 1.30 -6.35
CA SER A 130 -16.55 1.27 -6.85
C SER A 130 -17.47 1.98 -5.87
N THR A 131 -18.49 2.65 -6.38
CA THR A 131 -19.57 3.22 -5.58
C THR A 131 -20.39 2.15 -4.84
N THR A 132 -20.19 0.87 -5.18
CA THR A 132 -20.85 -0.28 -4.53
C THR A 132 -20.02 -0.88 -3.40
N LEU A 133 -18.76 -0.48 -3.22
CA LEU A 133 -17.93 -0.93 -2.10
C LEU A 133 -18.32 -0.16 -0.84
N ARG A 134 -19.41 -0.61 -0.22
CA ARG A 134 -19.99 -0.01 0.97
C ARG A 134 -20.00 -1.00 2.12
N LEU A 135 -19.72 -0.49 3.29
CA LEU A 135 -19.79 -1.21 4.54
C LEU A 135 -20.86 -0.57 5.39
N TYR A 136 -21.97 -1.27 5.56
CA TYR A 136 -23.14 -0.74 6.26
C TYR A 136 -23.07 -1.00 7.77
N GLU A 137 -23.78 -0.17 8.54
CA GLU A 137 -23.91 -0.39 9.96
C GLU A 137 -24.74 -1.65 10.29
N LYS A 138 -24.55 -2.19 11.49
CA LYS A 138 -25.16 -3.45 11.95
C LYS A 138 -26.69 -3.49 11.82
N LYS A 139 -27.38 -2.35 11.96
CA LYS A 139 -28.86 -2.27 11.91
C LYS A 139 -29.40 -2.25 10.50
N SER A 140 -28.55 -2.06 9.49
CA SER A 140 -28.97 -2.05 8.10
C SER A 140 -29.43 -3.43 7.63
N SER A 141 -30.36 -3.45 6.69
CA SER A 141 -30.73 -4.65 5.93
C SER A 141 -29.70 -4.96 4.82
N ASN A 142 -28.81 -4.00 4.50
CA ASN A 142 -27.74 -4.17 3.54
C ASN A 142 -26.53 -4.91 4.16
N PRO A 143 -25.56 -5.36 3.34
CA PRO A 143 -24.37 -6.08 3.82
C PRO A 143 -23.56 -5.27 4.83
N SER A 144 -23.45 -5.75 6.06
CA SER A 144 -22.75 -5.09 7.17
C SER A 144 -21.36 -5.66 7.47
N GLY A 145 -20.89 -6.59 6.64
CA GLY A 145 -19.52 -7.09 6.62
C GLY A 145 -18.80 -6.73 5.34
N PHE A 146 -17.49 -6.83 5.35
CA PHE A 146 -16.65 -6.61 4.19
C PHE A 146 -15.56 -7.68 4.11
N SER A 147 -15.50 -8.37 2.98
CA SER A 147 -14.44 -9.32 2.66
C SER A 147 -13.42 -8.65 1.75
N ILE A 148 -12.15 -8.82 2.05
CA ILE A 148 -11.03 -8.26 1.28
C ILE A 148 -10.55 -9.26 0.22
N ASP A 149 -10.58 -10.55 0.56
CA ASP A 149 -10.09 -11.67 -0.25
C ASP A 149 -11.19 -12.62 -0.69
N ALA A 150 -12.41 -12.11 -0.88
CA ALA A 150 -13.53 -12.94 -1.32
C ALA A 150 -13.26 -13.56 -2.69
N GLU A 151 -13.37 -14.88 -2.76
CA GLU A 151 -13.29 -15.62 -4.01
C GLU A 151 -14.70 -16.05 -4.48
N PRO A 152 -15.01 -15.88 -5.77
CA PRO A 152 -14.27 -15.12 -6.78
C PRO A 152 -14.62 -13.63 -6.74
N GLY A 153 -13.67 -12.74 -7.07
CA GLY A 153 -13.98 -11.33 -7.37
C GLY A 153 -13.31 -10.28 -6.49
N GLY A 154 -12.54 -10.68 -5.49
CA GLY A 154 -11.80 -9.73 -4.64
C GLY A 154 -12.66 -8.96 -3.63
N PRO A 155 -12.25 -7.77 -3.20
CA PRO A 155 -12.93 -6.99 -2.16
C PRO A 155 -14.40 -6.71 -2.46
N GLN A 156 -15.28 -7.11 -1.54
CA GLN A 156 -16.74 -6.94 -1.67
C GLN A 156 -17.45 -6.85 -0.33
N SER A 157 -18.63 -6.24 -0.34
CA SER A 157 -19.54 -6.26 0.79
C SER A 157 -20.16 -7.64 0.96
N VAL A 158 -20.21 -8.14 2.18
CA VAL A 158 -20.77 -9.47 2.52
C VAL A 158 -21.78 -9.36 3.64
N SER A 159 -22.84 -10.15 3.57
CA SER A 159 -23.83 -10.20 4.65
C SER A 159 -23.27 -11.01 5.82
N LEU A 160 -23.47 -10.48 7.03
CA LEU A 160 -23.18 -11.20 8.28
C LEU A 160 -24.35 -12.09 8.72
N ALA A 161 -25.46 -12.11 7.99
CA ALA A 161 -26.59 -12.98 8.29
C ALA A 161 -26.22 -14.46 8.14
N GLN A 162 -26.88 -15.33 8.91
CA GLN A 162 -26.53 -16.75 8.99
C GLN A 162 -26.63 -17.50 7.65
N SER A 163 -27.53 -17.07 6.77
CA SER A 163 -27.85 -17.77 5.52
C SER A 163 -26.97 -17.37 4.32
N GLN A 164 -26.14 -16.34 4.44
CA GLN A 164 -25.39 -15.81 3.31
C GLN A 164 -23.95 -16.36 3.24
N PRO A 165 -23.41 -16.62 2.06
CA PRO A 165 -22.02 -17.03 1.88
C PRO A 165 -21.04 -15.88 2.17
N GLY A 166 -19.78 -16.23 2.39
CA GLY A 166 -18.69 -15.29 2.57
C GLY A 166 -18.25 -15.10 4.03
N LYS A 167 -17.00 -14.67 4.22
CA LYS A 167 -16.45 -14.32 5.52
C LYS A 167 -16.21 -12.81 5.59
N ALA A 168 -16.69 -12.18 6.64
CA ALA A 168 -16.39 -10.79 6.91
C ALA A 168 -15.03 -10.66 7.61
N GLN A 169 -14.19 -9.85 7.04
CA GLN A 169 -12.88 -9.49 7.58
C GLN A 169 -12.93 -8.13 8.28
N LEU A 170 -13.74 -7.21 7.77
CA LEU A 170 -13.96 -5.90 8.37
C LEU A 170 -15.44 -5.67 8.66
N ALA A 171 -15.71 -4.85 9.68
CA ALA A 171 -17.02 -4.36 10.03
C ALA A 171 -16.95 -2.93 10.57
N ILE A 172 -18.11 -2.27 10.64
CA ILE A 172 -18.28 -0.99 11.32
C ILE A 172 -19.38 -1.06 12.38
N PHE A 173 -19.27 -0.18 13.34
CA PHE A 173 -20.31 0.03 14.34
C PHE A 173 -20.51 1.53 14.59
N VAL A 174 -21.75 2.00 14.55
CA VAL A 174 -22.13 3.37 14.86
C VAL A 174 -22.83 3.40 16.20
N LEU A 175 -22.30 4.11 17.18
CA LEU A 175 -22.73 4.03 18.58
C LEU A 175 -23.99 4.85 18.88
N ASP A 176 -24.28 5.89 18.15
CA ASP A 176 -25.50 6.70 18.30
C ASP A 176 -26.67 6.06 17.53
N SER A 177 -27.40 5.25 18.20
CA SER A 177 -28.26 4.23 17.59
C SER A 177 -29.54 4.72 16.91
N THR A 178 -30.02 5.96 17.09
CA THR A 178 -31.36 6.38 16.62
C THR A 178 -31.43 7.75 15.97
N SER A 179 -30.37 8.58 16.03
CA SER A 179 -30.33 9.88 15.39
C SER A 179 -29.52 9.82 14.08
N ASN A 180 -29.83 10.69 13.13
CA ASN A 180 -29.04 10.83 11.92
C ASN A 180 -27.71 11.58 12.17
N THR A 181 -27.40 11.91 13.41
CA THR A 181 -26.16 12.54 13.84
C THR A 181 -25.18 11.45 14.26
N THR A 182 -24.13 11.24 13.49
CA THR A 182 -23.07 10.29 13.85
C THR A 182 -22.04 10.95 14.75
N ASN A 183 -21.93 10.49 15.98
CA ASN A 183 -20.97 11.00 16.95
C ASN A 183 -19.74 10.09 17.11
N THR A 184 -19.91 8.80 16.85
CA THR A 184 -18.82 7.82 17.00
C THR A 184 -18.96 6.73 15.94
N LEU A 185 -17.88 6.46 15.24
CA LEU A 185 -17.73 5.39 14.26
C LEU A 185 -16.59 4.48 14.69
N LEU A 186 -16.86 3.18 14.83
CA LEU A 186 -15.82 2.17 14.99
C LEU A 186 -15.60 1.45 13.66
N ILE A 187 -14.33 1.25 13.32
CA ILE A 187 -13.91 0.52 12.10
C ILE A 187 -12.82 -0.48 12.51
N GLY A 188 -12.98 -1.74 12.16
CA GLY A 188 -11.96 -2.73 12.48
C GLY A 188 -12.24 -4.12 11.94
N PRO A 189 -11.42 -5.10 12.34
CA PRO A 189 -11.69 -6.50 12.05
C PRO A 189 -13.07 -6.89 12.56
N ALA A 190 -13.83 -7.63 11.76
CA ALA A 190 -15.17 -8.06 12.18
C ALA A 190 -15.12 -8.90 13.48
N TYR A 191 -14.03 -9.61 13.70
CA TYR A 191 -13.75 -10.36 14.91
C TYR A 191 -13.65 -9.48 16.18
N ALA A 192 -13.34 -8.19 16.05
CA ALA A 192 -13.24 -7.26 17.18
C ALA A 192 -14.60 -6.83 17.75
N PHE A 193 -15.71 -7.11 17.05
CA PHE A 193 -17.05 -6.64 17.41
C PHE A 193 -17.89 -7.76 18.05
N PRO A 194 -17.84 -7.97 19.38
CA PRO A 194 -18.60 -9.02 20.06
C PRO A 194 -20.12 -8.85 19.95
N GLU A 195 -20.59 -7.63 19.72
CA GLU A 195 -22.00 -7.33 19.53
C GLU A 195 -22.61 -8.00 18.30
N TYR A 196 -21.79 -8.29 17.30
CA TYR A 196 -22.21 -9.08 16.15
C TYR A 196 -22.49 -10.55 16.54
N ALA A 197 -21.74 -11.09 17.50
CA ALA A 197 -21.96 -12.46 17.99
C ALA A 197 -23.27 -12.58 18.81
N ALA A 198 -23.67 -11.52 19.51
CA ALA A 198 -24.85 -11.53 20.41
C ALA A 198 -26.17 -11.30 19.69
N SER A 199 -26.22 -10.96 18.41
CA SER A 199 -27.42 -10.43 17.75
C SER A 199 -28.29 -11.44 17.04
N GLY A 200 -28.13 -12.74 17.22
CA GLY A 200 -28.98 -13.78 16.59
C GLY A 200 -28.96 -13.83 15.04
N ASN A 201 -28.70 -12.69 14.41
CA ASN A 201 -28.55 -12.52 12.96
C ASN A 201 -27.10 -12.63 12.49
N PHE A 202 -26.21 -13.01 13.39
CA PHE A 202 -24.78 -13.11 13.15
C PHE A 202 -24.32 -14.56 13.24
N ASN A 203 -23.63 -15.01 12.23
CA ASN A 203 -23.01 -16.33 12.26
C ASN A 203 -21.51 -16.17 12.61
N PRO A 204 -21.05 -16.63 13.81
CA PRO A 204 -19.64 -16.55 14.18
C PRO A 204 -18.69 -17.21 13.17
N ALA A 205 -19.17 -18.23 12.45
CA ALA A 205 -18.41 -18.88 11.38
C ALA A 205 -18.17 -17.98 10.15
N LYS A 206 -18.88 -16.86 10.05
CA LYS A 206 -18.75 -15.86 8.98
C LYS A 206 -17.72 -14.78 9.28
N VAL A 207 -17.10 -14.81 10.45
CA VAL A 207 -16.09 -13.82 10.85
C VAL A 207 -14.71 -14.43 10.72
N ASP A 208 -13.83 -13.71 10.05
CA ASP A 208 -12.45 -14.12 9.92
C ASP A 208 -11.62 -13.61 11.11
N SER A 209 -11.19 -14.54 11.96
CA SER A 209 -10.30 -14.25 13.10
C SER A 209 -8.83 -14.06 12.69
N SER A 210 -8.47 -14.34 11.45
CA SER A 210 -7.10 -14.19 10.93
C SER A 210 -6.84 -12.81 10.33
N THR A 211 -7.82 -11.90 10.36
CA THR A 211 -7.68 -10.54 9.85
C THR A 211 -7.14 -9.60 10.92
N TYR A 212 -6.07 -8.91 10.58
CA TYR A 212 -5.38 -7.94 11.42
C TYR A 212 -5.33 -6.58 10.74
N ILE A 213 -5.49 -5.50 11.52
CA ILE A 213 -5.33 -4.13 11.06
C ILE A 213 -4.08 -3.49 11.66
N SER A 214 -3.59 -2.42 11.02
CA SER A 214 -2.51 -1.60 11.58
C SER A 214 -2.91 -1.02 12.95
N PRO A 215 -1.95 -0.79 13.87
CA PRO A 215 -2.25 -0.25 15.20
C PRO A 215 -2.80 1.18 15.16
N THR A 216 -2.58 1.89 14.05
CA THR A 216 -3.03 3.27 13.83
C THR A 216 -3.59 3.41 12.42
N ASP A 217 -4.67 4.15 12.24
CA ASP A 217 -5.12 4.63 10.94
C ASP A 217 -4.31 5.85 10.50
N PHE A 218 -4.55 6.33 9.28
CA PHE A 218 -3.84 7.47 8.69
C PHE A 218 -4.84 8.44 8.04
N VAL A 219 -4.56 9.74 8.12
CA VAL A 219 -5.26 10.75 7.31
C VAL A 219 -4.63 10.76 5.92
N VAL A 220 -5.41 10.45 4.89
CA VAL A 220 -4.94 10.36 3.51
C VAL A 220 -5.93 11.02 2.56
N GLY A 221 -5.44 11.58 1.45
CA GLY A 221 -6.29 12.22 0.45
C GLY A 221 -6.98 11.23 -0.49
N SER A 222 -6.24 10.24 -0.96
CA SER A 222 -6.72 9.17 -1.85
C SER A 222 -5.73 8.01 -1.86
N LEU A 223 -6.13 6.88 -2.44
CA LEU A 223 -5.18 5.79 -2.70
C LEU A 223 -4.05 6.23 -3.63
N ASP A 224 -4.28 7.06 -4.63
CA ASP A 224 -3.26 7.49 -5.59
C ASP A 224 -2.20 8.41 -5.00
N THR A 225 -2.57 9.19 -4.01
CA THR A 225 -1.66 10.11 -3.32
C THR A 225 -0.96 9.49 -2.11
N TRP A 226 -1.32 8.28 -1.77
CA TRP A 226 -0.76 7.57 -0.63
C TRP A 226 0.49 6.73 -1.05
N PHE A 227 1.67 7.31 -1.30
CA PHE A 227 2.94 6.68 -1.71
C PHE A 227 3.76 6.11 -0.54
N ASP A 228 4.64 5.10 -0.77
CA ASP A 228 5.60 4.56 0.21
C ASP A 228 6.92 4.07 -0.40
N SER A 229 7.86 3.77 0.45
CA SER A 229 9.14 3.17 0.13
C SER A 229 9.38 1.82 0.83
N ARG A 230 8.40 1.30 1.55
CA ARG A 230 8.58 0.13 2.43
C ARG A 230 7.50 -0.93 2.21
N ALA A 231 7.87 -2.19 2.42
CA ALA A 231 6.92 -3.29 2.55
C ALA A 231 6.03 -3.13 3.80
N ILE A 232 4.81 -3.66 3.77
CA ILE A 232 3.90 -3.61 4.92
C ILE A 232 4.54 -4.26 6.15
N ASP A 233 5.19 -5.40 6.00
CA ASP A 233 5.86 -6.09 7.09
C ASP A 233 7.01 -5.29 7.74
N ALA A 234 7.67 -4.42 6.98
CA ALA A 234 8.71 -3.54 7.51
C ALA A 234 8.16 -2.40 8.40
N VAL A 235 6.86 -2.13 8.34
CA VAL A 235 6.19 -1.07 9.10
C VAL A 235 5.38 -1.63 10.24
N ILE A 236 4.85 -2.83 10.07
CA ILE A 236 3.91 -3.46 10.98
C ILE A 236 4.42 -4.86 11.28
N THR A 237 5.06 -5.01 12.43
CA THR A 237 5.42 -6.33 12.94
C THR A 237 4.15 -7.07 13.37
N SER A 238 4.21 -8.41 13.40
CA SER A 238 3.10 -9.25 13.86
C SER A 238 2.65 -8.92 15.30
N THR A 239 3.51 -8.31 16.10
CA THR A 239 3.22 -7.90 17.49
C THR A 239 2.47 -6.57 17.58
N THR A 240 2.39 -5.79 16.51
CA THR A 240 1.76 -4.46 16.51
C THR A 240 0.41 -4.42 15.79
N MET A 241 0.13 -5.39 14.91
CA MET A 241 -1.19 -5.55 14.29
C MET A 241 -2.19 -6.17 15.28
N THR A 242 -3.46 -5.81 15.17
CA THR A 242 -4.51 -6.29 16.07
C THR A 242 -5.71 -6.83 15.29
N ASN A 243 -6.29 -7.92 15.79
CA ASN A 243 -7.57 -8.48 15.33
C ASN A 243 -8.69 -8.33 16.37
N THR A 244 -8.39 -7.82 17.57
CA THR A 244 -9.34 -7.65 18.68
C THR A 244 -9.63 -6.19 19.02
N SER A 245 -9.13 -5.26 18.22
CA SER A 245 -9.31 -3.82 18.43
C SER A 245 -9.83 -3.16 17.15
N ALA A 246 -10.53 -2.05 17.31
CA ALA A 246 -11.04 -1.22 16.23
C ALA A 246 -10.61 0.24 16.41
N TYR A 247 -10.61 1.01 15.32
CA TYR A 247 -10.46 2.47 15.41
C TYR A 247 -11.75 3.08 15.91
N THR A 248 -11.64 3.95 16.90
CA THR A 248 -12.77 4.73 17.43
C THR A 248 -12.63 6.18 16.95
N LEU A 249 -13.43 6.56 15.98
CA LEU A 249 -13.42 7.88 15.36
C LEU A 249 -14.55 8.74 15.92
N THR A 250 -14.21 9.95 16.42
CA THR A 250 -15.16 10.91 17.01
C THR A 250 -14.88 12.31 16.51
N GLY A 251 -15.88 13.19 16.59
CA GLY A 251 -15.75 14.62 16.28
C GLY A 251 -15.13 14.89 14.91
N GLY A 252 -14.12 15.75 14.86
CA GLY A 252 -13.42 16.11 13.60
C GLY A 252 -12.77 14.96 12.86
N ASN A 253 -12.49 13.84 13.52
CA ASN A 253 -11.97 12.63 12.89
C ASN A 253 -12.97 11.98 11.93
N LEU A 254 -14.25 12.26 12.06
CA LEU A 254 -15.31 11.80 11.15
C LEU A 254 -15.39 12.60 9.84
N ASN A 255 -14.64 13.69 9.73
CA ASN A 255 -14.72 14.64 8.62
C ASN A 255 -13.54 14.52 7.64
N SER A 256 -12.62 13.60 7.86
CA SER A 256 -11.42 13.40 7.03
C SER A 256 -11.32 11.96 6.57
N ALA A 257 -10.96 11.78 5.30
CA ALA A 257 -10.69 10.45 4.74
C ALA A 257 -9.60 9.74 5.54
N ARG A 258 -9.73 8.42 5.66
CA ARG A 258 -8.85 7.56 6.45
C ARG A 258 -8.28 6.43 5.64
N GLY A 259 -7.08 6.01 5.99
CA GLY A 259 -6.46 4.83 5.43
C GLY A 259 -5.86 3.94 6.50
N PHE A 260 -5.88 2.65 6.30
CA PHE A 260 -5.21 1.69 7.18
C PHE A 260 -4.77 0.44 6.42
N TYR A 261 -3.85 -0.29 7.02
CA TYR A 261 -3.36 -1.55 6.46
C TYR A 261 -4.13 -2.72 7.04
N VAL A 262 -4.29 -3.74 6.20
CA VAL A 262 -4.90 -5.01 6.57
C VAL A 262 -3.97 -6.14 6.14
N ARG A 263 -3.82 -7.12 7.02
CA ARG A 263 -3.26 -8.43 6.71
C ARG A 263 -4.29 -9.48 7.07
N THR A 264 -4.55 -10.40 6.15
CA THR A 264 -5.45 -11.55 6.36
C THR A 264 -4.74 -12.84 6.02
N GLY A 265 -5.33 -13.99 6.39
CA GLY A 265 -4.74 -15.30 6.16
C GLY A 265 -3.84 -15.80 7.30
N THR A 266 -3.14 -16.88 7.04
CA THR A 266 -2.32 -17.60 8.03
C THR A 266 -0.83 -17.54 7.69
N VAL A 267 0.00 -17.96 8.63
CA VAL A 267 1.45 -18.05 8.43
C VAL A 267 1.76 -18.83 7.15
N GLY A 268 2.57 -18.23 6.27
CA GLY A 268 2.93 -18.80 4.97
C GLY A 268 1.92 -18.54 3.86
N ASN A 269 0.77 -17.90 4.15
CA ASN A 269 -0.26 -17.55 3.17
C ASN A 269 -0.95 -16.23 3.57
N TYR A 270 -0.16 -15.18 3.83
CA TYR A 270 -0.68 -13.86 4.15
C TYR A 270 -1.02 -13.07 2.90
N HIS A 271 -2.19 -12.44 2.89
CA HIS A 271 -2.57 -11.42 1.93
C HIS A 271 -2.56 -10.05 2.58
N TYR A 272 -2.27 -9.04 1.78
CA TYR A 272 -2.09 -7.67 2.25
C TYR A 272 -2.99 -6.72 1.48
N ALA A 273 -3.55 -5.78 2.20
CA ALA A 273 -4.35 -4.72 1.61
C ALA A 273 -4.10 -3.39 2.31
N ARG A 274 -4.42 -2.32 1.60
CA ARG A 274 -4.70 -1.01 2.17
C ARG A 274 -6.14 -0.67 1.88
N VAL A 275 -6.81 -0.19 2.89
CA VAL A 275 -8.19 0.25 2.85
C VAL A 275 -8.23 1.76 2.98
N PHE A 276 -8.88 2.42 2.06
CA PHE A 276 -9.12 3.84 2.06
C PHE A 276 -10.62 4.09 2.29
N VAL A 277 -10.95 4.78 3.36
CA VAL A 277 -12.31 5.19 3.70
C VAL A 277 -12.51 6.61 3.20
N LYS A 278 -13.46 6.79 2.28
CA LYS A 278 -13.74 8.08 1.64
C LYS A 278 -14.47 9.02 2.59
N ALA A 279 -14.13 10.30 2.52
CA ALA A 279 -14.93 11.36 3.14
C ALA A 279 -15.70 12.12 2.05
N THR A 280 -16.93 11.72 1.81
CA THR A 280 -17.81 12.35 0.81
C THR A 280 -18.54 13.53 1.44
N GLY A 281 -18.42 14.71 0.84
CA GLY A 281 -18.97 15.95 1.43
C GLY A 281 -18.41 16.28 2.82
N GLY A 282 -17.15 15.90 3.08
CA GLY A 282 -16.49 16.11 4.38
C GLY A 282 -17.01 15.19 5.49
N LYS A 283 -17.58 14.03 5.17
CA LYS A 283 -18.08 13.05 6.16
C LYS A 283 -17.69 11.63 5.77
N LEU A 284 -17.22 10.84 6.73
CA LEU A 284 -16.96 9.41 6.53
C LEU A 284 -18.25 8.61 6.44
N VAL A 285 -19.20 8.88 7.33
CA VAL A 285 -20.48 8.16 7.38
C VAL A 285 -21.48 8.84 6.47
N GLN A 286 -22.06 8.04 5.60
CA GLN A 286 -23.06 8.42 4.61
C GLN A 286 -24.41 7.74 4.92
N GLY A 287 -25.47 8.19 4.26
CA GLY A 287 -26.82 7.64 4.44
C GLY A 287 -27.49 8.08 5.73
N SER A 288 -28.62 7.49 6.03
CA SER A 288 -29.43 7.75 7.22
C SER A 288 -29.72 6.45 7.96
N TYR A 289 -29.90 6.53 9.27
CA TYR A 289 -30.32 5.38 10.09
C TYR A 289 -31.61 4.73 9.53
N PRO A 290 -31.69 3.40 9.42
CA PRO A 290 -30.71 2.39 9.84
C PRO A 290 -29.67 1.99 8.75
N ASP A 291 -29.65 2.67 7.60
CA ASP A 291 -28.83 2.30 6.44
C ASP A 291 -27.60 3.21 6.26
N ARG A 292 -27.00 3.64 7.38
CA ARG A 292 -25.73 4.37 7.34
C ARG A 292 -24.59 3.46 6.92
N TYR A 293 -23.63 4.02 6.16
CA TYR A 293 -22.51 3.26 5.61
C TYR A 293 -21.24 4.13 5.49
N ILE A 294 -20.13 3.47 5.29
CA ILE A 294 -18.90 4.08 4.77
C ILE A 294 -18.62 3.57 3.36
N GLU A 295 -18.03 4.41 2.51
CA GLU A 295 -17.51 4.01 1.21
C GLU A 295 -16.02 3.74 1.32
N VAL A 296 -15.57 2.64 0.72
CA VAL A 296 -14.17 2.22 0.75
C VAL A 296 -13.61 2.00 -0.65
N GLU A 297 -12.32 2.24 -0.78
CA GLU A 297 -11.49 1.78 -1.89
C GLU A 297 -10.39 0.88 -1.32
N VAL A 298 -10.01 -0.13 -2.07
CA VAL A 298 -9.03 -1.12 -1.60
C VAL A 298 -7.94 -1.30 -2.63
N SER A 299 -6.70 -1.28 -2.18
CA SER A 299 -5.58 -1.85 -2.93
C SER A 299 -5.25 -3.20 -2.30
N TYR A 300 -5.43 -4.26 -3.06
CA TYR A 300 -5.33 -5.64 -2.58
C TYR A 300 -4.21 -6.40 -3.29
N GLN A 301 -3.41 -7.11 -2.54
CA GLN A 301 -2.39 -8.00 -3.05
C GLN A 301 -2.90 -9.45 -3.03
N ALA A 302 -3.29 -9.93 -4.22
CA ALA A 302 -3.80 -11.28 -4.40
C ALA A 302 -2.70 -12.36 -4.29
N THR A 303 -1.43 -11.99 -4.56
CA THR A 303 -0.30 -12.92 -4.41
C THR A 303 0.07 -13.07 -2.94
N PRO A 304 0.02 -14.28 -2.37
CA PRO A 304 0.35 -14.50 -0.97
C PRO A 304 1.80 -14.09 -0.64
N ASN A 305 1.99 -13.61 0.58
CA ASN A 305 3.29 -13.22 1.15
C ASN A 305 4.04 -12.12 0.39
N LEU A 306 3.34 -11.36 -0.45
CA LEU A 306 3.88 -10.22 -1.18
C LEU A 306 3.37 -8.90 -0.52
N PRO A 307 4.14 -8.27 0.39
CA PRO A 307 3.63 -7.22 1.27
C PRO A 307 3.59 -5.81 0.64
N TYR A 308 3.19 -5.69 -0.63
CA TYR A 308 3.22 -4.46 -1.40
C TYR A 308 1.85 -4.00 -1.91
N ALA A 309 0.87 -3.92 -1.05
CA ALA A 309 -0.39 -3.24 -1.36
C ALA A 309 -0.40 -1.81 -0.78
N LYS A 310 0.69 -0.99 -0.95
CA LYS A 310 0.99 0.07 -0.01
C LYS A 310 1.52 1.38 -0.60
N PRO A 311 1.44 2.46 0.16
CA PRO A 311 2.02 3.77 -0.04
C PRO A 311 2.81 4.36 1.13
N GLY A 312 3.52 5.43 0.92
CA GLY A 312 3.99 6.18 1.72
C GLY A 312 4.72 7.28 2.12
N VAL A 313 4.62 8.42 2.13
CA VAL A 313 5.01 9.31 3.26
C VAL A 313 4.05 8.97 4.39
N ARG A 314 4.57 8.67 5.59
CA ARG A 314 3.69 8.49 6.74
C ARG A 314 2.71 9.64 6.79
N PRO A 315 1.43 9.45 6.48
CA PRO A 315 0.45 10.47 6.74
C PRO A 315 0.47 10.75 8.24
N THR A 316 0.01 11.90 8.66
CA THR A 316 -0.14 12.22 10.07
C THR A 316 -0.89 11.07 10.74
N ALA A 317 -0.30 10.50 11.79
CA ALA A 317 -0.91 9.40 12.52
C ALA A 317 -2.33 9.79 12.95
N GLY A 318 -3.26 8.91 12.67
CA GLY A 318 -4.65 9.07 13.08
C GLY A 318 -4.94 8.47 14.45
N VAL A 319 -6.06 7.83 14.60
CA VAL A 319 -6.52 7.24 15.85
C VAL A 319 -5.94 5.85 16.02
N ALA A 320 -5.39 5.56 17.19
CA ALA A 320 -4.93 4.20 17.53
C ALA A 320 -6.11 3.23 17.62
N ALA A 321 -5.90 2.02 17.15
CA ALA A 321 -6.87 0.95 17.34
C ALA A 321 -6.94 0.56 18.83
N GLN A 322 -8.15 0.56 19.38
CA GLN A 322 -8.40 0.27 20.78
C GLN A 322 -9.20 -1.02 20.94
N ARG A 323 -8.84 -1.79 21.96
CA ARG A 323 -9.62 -2.98 22.31
C ARG A 323 -11.02 -2.55 22.80
N LEU A 324 -12.05 -3.15 22.21
CA LEU A 324 -13.42 -2.88 22.62
C LEU A 324 -13.74 -3.55 23.95
N PRO A 325 -14.55 -2.93 24.83
CA PRO A 325 -15.01 -3.56 26.06
C PRO A 325 -15.82 -4.83 25.76
N GLY A 326 -15.66 -5.87 26.56
CA GLY A 326 -16.51 -7.08 26.49
C GLY A 326 -15.92 -8.30 25.83
N ARG A 327 -14.57 -8.33 25.59
CA ARG A 327 -13.83 -9.55 25.27
C ARG A 327 -12.67 -9.80 26.23
#